data_c088d1cdef053301538e5479c7860da8
#
_entry.id   c088d1cdef053301538e5479c7860da8
#
_cell.length_a   1.000
_cell.length_b   1.000
_cell.length_c   1.000
_cell.angle_alpha   90.00
_cell.angle_beta   90.00
_cell.angle_gamma   90.00
#
_symmetry.space_group_name_H-M   'P 1'
#
loop_
_entity.id
_entity.type
_entity.pdbx_description
1 polymer ?
#
loop_
_entity_poly.entity_id
_entity_poly.type
_entity_poly.pdbx_seq_one_letter_code
_entity_poly.pdbx_strand_id
1 'polypeptide(L)'
;MVAAARKHWGLDVTVLRLLTAALPAPPGGEVTYLVEVDKAPAGLGPWGGALDDHPLRLPYARPGGPAADLAWARARLAEAGKPLTGPPAQVRTWNLSSLWRLPCAGGGAWLKVVPPFFAHEGALLAHLAGGPTPTLLARDGPRALLAEIEGEDLYEATLAQRKAMIELLVDLQAEQTDRIGDLSALGLPDWRAEALAGAIDSVAGRVASQLSPADQDDLASFLRGFPARLAQLAGCGLPDTLVHGDFHSGNFRGRDRDLTLLDWGDSGIGNPLLDQAAFLDRAPAGQVLPLRDHWRDRWRARAPHSDPVLAARLIAPIAAARQAVIYQGFLDRIEPSEHPYHRADPTLWLARALTIFRQESPSS
;
A
#
# COMPACT_ATOMS: atom_id res chain seq x y z
N MET A 1 -15.61 -0.44 -14.19
CA MET A 1 -15.44 -1.08 -15.51
C MET A 1 -16.38 -2.28 -15.68
N VAL A 2 -16.30 -3.34 -14.84
CA VAL A 2 -17.22 -4.52 -14.90
C VAL A 2 -18.69 -4.11 -14.94
N ALA A 3 -19.11 -3.25 -13.99
CA ALA A 3 -20.49 -2.74 -13.97
C ALA A 3 -20.88 -1.95 -15.24
N ALA A 4 -19.94 -1.19 -15.82
CA ALA A 4 -20.17 -0.46 -17.06
C ALA A 4 -20.32 -1.42 -18.25
N ALA A 5 -19.50 -2.46 -18.35
CA ALA A 5 -19.60 -3.47 -19.39
C ALA A 5 -20.96 -4.18 -19.34
N ARG A 6 -21.41 -4.56 -18.14
CA ARG A 6 -22.74 -5.17 -17.94
C ARG A 6 -23.88 -4.22 -18.33
N LYS A 7 -23.78 -2.95 -17.90
CA LYS A 7 -24.82 -1.94 -18.17
C LYS A 7 -24.95 -1.59 -19.65
N HIS A 8 -23.80 -1.40 -20.35
CA HIS A 8 -23.82 -0.87 -21.71
C HIS A 8 -23.86 -1.95 -22.78
N TRP A 9 -23.30 -3.13 -22.52
CA TRP A 9 -23.17 -4.20 -23.50
C TRP A 9 -23.79 -5.54 -23.08
N GLY A 10 -24.34 -5.62 -21.85
CA GLY A 10 -24.90 -6.87 -21.30
C GLY A 10 -23.82 -7.95 -21.07
N LEU A 11 -22.55 -7.57 -20.97
CA LEU A 11 -21.42 -8.49 -20.87
C LEU A 11 -20.96 -8.65 -19.43
N ASP A 12 -20.82 -9.90 -19.00
CA ASP A 12 -20.04 -10.25 -17.83
C ASP A 12 -18.57 -10.38 -18.24
N VAL A 13 -17.74 -9.48 -17.73
CA VAL A 13 -16.32 -9.43 -18.07
C VAL A 13 -15.46 -9.61 -16.82
N THR A 14 -14.32 -10.27 -17.00
CA THR A 14 -13.22 -10.27 -16.04
C THR A 14 -12.12 -9.35 -16.58
N VAL A 15 -11.83 -8.28 -15.88
CA VAL A 15 -10.75 -7.34 -16.25
C VAL A 15 -9.41 -7.96 -15.89
N LEU A 16 -8.47 -7.97 -16.84
CA LEU A 16 -7.13 -8.52 -16.66
C LEU A 16 -6.12 -7.40 -16.41
N ARG A 17 -5.97 -6.46 -17.35
CA ARG A 17 -4.94 -5.40 -17.27
C ARG A 17 -5.22 -4.22 -18.18
N LEU A 18 -4.53 -3.12 -17.95
CA LEU A 18 -4.43 -2.00 -18.86
C LEU A 18 -3.53 -2.36 -20.05
N LEU A 19 -3.96 -2.06 -21.27
CA LEU A 19 -3.15 -2.17 -22.48
C LEU A 19 -2.54 -0.82 -22.88
N THR A 20 -3.39 0.22 -22.93
CA THR A 20 -2.95 1.57 -23.30
C THR A 20 -3.68 2.63 -22.49
N ALA A 21 -3.03 3.78 -22.31
CA ALA A 21 -3.64 5.00 -21.79
C ALA A 21 -3.16 6.18 -22.64
N ALA A 22 -4.07 7.08 -23.00
CA ALA A 22 -3.74 8.26 -23.80
C ALA A 22 -2.90 9.29 -23.01
N LEU A 23 -3.06 9.34 -21.68
CA LEU A 23 -2.29 10.20 -20.79
C LEU A 23 -1.31 9.37 -19.97
N PRO A 24 -0.13 9.91 -19.65
CA PRO A 24 0.93 9.20 -18.93
C PRO A 24 0.70 9.07 -17.41
N ALA A 25 -0.44 9.58 -16.92
CA ALA A 25 -0.81 9.54 -15.50
C ALA A 25 -2.34 9.44 -15.34
N PRO A 26 -2.87 8.99 -14.18
CA PRO A 26 -4.30 8.99 -13.92
C PRO A 26 -4.94 10.39 -14.11
N PRO A 27 -6.17 10.45 -14.63
CA PRO A 27 -7.09 9.33 -14.94
C PRO A 27 -6.85 8.61 -16.28
N GLY A 28 -5.73 8.83 -16.96
CA GLY A 28 -5.32 8.09 -18.16
C GLY A 28 -5.94 8.58 -19.47
N GLY A 29 -6.98 9.40 -19.43
CA GLY A 29 -7.75 9.81 -20.62
C GLY A 29 -8.52 8.63 -21.24
N GLU A 30 -8.41 8.45 -22.55
CA GLU A 30 -8.88 7.24 -23.23
C GLU A 30 -8.00 6.05 -22.84
N VAL A 31 -8.61 4.99 -22.35
CA VAL A 31 -7.92 3.79 -21.83
C VAL A 31 -8.46 2.53 -22.48
N THR A 32 -7.57 1.61 -22.80
CA THR A 32 -7.91 0.28 -23.33
C THR A 32 -7.51 -0.79 -22.32
N TYR A 33 -8.44 -1.68 -21.99
CA TYR A 33 -8.21 -2.80 -21.10
C TYR A 33 -8.39 -4.14 -21.80
N LEU A 34 -7.59 -5.12 -21.44
CA LEU A 34 -7.83 -6.52 -21.78
C LEU A 34 -8.81 -7.10 -20.77
N VAL A 35 -9.84 -7.80 -21.29
CA VAL A 35 -10.84 -8.51 -20.50
C VAL A 35 -11.03 -9.93 -21.01
N GLU A 36 -11.45 -10.83 -20.12
CA GLU A 36 -11.98 -12.15 -20.48
C GLU A 36 -13.50 -12.12 -20.48
N VAL A 37 -14.09 -12.88 -21.37
CA VAL A 37 -15.54 -13.12 -21.47
C VAL A 37 -15.80 -14.60 -21.73
N ASP A 38 -16.90 -15.14 -21.19
CA ASP A 38 -17.26 -16.54 -21.42
C ASP A 38 -17.68 -16.81 -22.89
N LYS A 39 -18.30 -15.81 -23.53
CA LYS A 39 -18.72 -15.88 -24.93
C LYS A 39 -18.35 -14.56 -25.63
N ALA A 40 -17.73 -14.68 -26.79
CA ALA A 40 -17.49 -13.54 -27.65
C ALA A 40 -18.82 -12.90 -28.06
N PRO A 41 -19.08 -11.61 -27.77
CA PRO A 41 -20.29 -10.94 -28.23
C PRO A 41 -20.25 -10.77 -29.73
N ALA A 42 -21.44 -10.76 -30.35
CA ALA A 42 -21.59 -10.50 -31.79
C ALA A 42 -21.18 -9.05 -32.12
N GLY A 43 -20.63 -8.84 -33.31
CA GLY A 43 -20.31 -7.49 -33.83
C GLY A 43 -18.96 -6.92 -33.34
N LEU A 44 -18.12 -7.69 -32.68
CA LEU A 44 -16.76 -7.28 -32.37
C LEU A 44 -15.88 -7.32 -33.63
N GLY A 45 -15.04 -6.29 -33.79
CA GLY A 45 -13.93 -6.30 -34.75
C GLY A 45 -12.67 -6.94 -34.15
N PRO A 46 -11.72 -7.35 -35.04
CA PRO A 46 -10.43 -7.85 -34.57
C PRO A 46 -9.62 -6.73 -33.88
N TRP A 47 -8.94 -7.09 -32.81
CA TRP A 47 -7.95 -6.21 -32.18
C TRP A 47 -6.68 -6.12 -33.04
N GLY A 48 -6.29 -4.91 -33.45
CA GLY A 48 -5.09 -4.68 -34.26
C GLY A 48 -3.81 -4.43 -33.47
N GLY A 49 -3.88 -4.38 -32.13
CA GLY A 49 -2.72 -4.17 -31.25
C GLY A 49 -2.01 -5.46 -30.86
N ALA A 50 -0.77 -5.37 -30.39
CA ALA A 50 -0.01 -6.50 -29.89
C ALA A 50 -0.54 -6.97 -28.51
N LEU A 51 -0.58 -8.28 -28.33
CA LEU A 51 -0.88 -8.96 -27.05
C LEU A 51 0.30 -9.83 -26.58
N ASP A 52 1.52 -9.39 -26.93
CA ASP A 52 2.76 -10.12 -26.60
C ASP A 52 2.86 -10.41 -25.10
N ASP A 53 3.49 -11.53 -24.76
CA ASP A 53 3.80 -11.84 -23.37
C ASP A 53 4.90 -10.91 -22.82
N HIS A 54 4.87 -10.70 -21.51
CA HIS A 54 5.85 -9.86 -20.84
C HIS A 54 6.33 -10.56 -19.54
N PRO A 55 7.65 -10.59 -19.24
CA PRO A 55 8.17 -11.29 -18.06
C PRO A 55 7.64 -10.72 -16.73
N LEU A 56 7.33 -9.41 -16.67
CA LEU A 56 6.76 -8.76 -15.50
C LEU A 56 5.22 -8.85 -15.44
N ARG A 57 4.57 -9.54 -16.39
CA ARG A 57 3.12 -9.71 -16.35
C ARG A 57 2.68 -10.54 -15.18
N LEU A 58 1.83 -9.97 -14.35
CA LEU A 58 1.31 -10.60 -13.16
C LEU A 58 0.42 -11.81 -13.49
N PRO A 59 0.42 -12.89 -12.68
CA PRO A 59 -0.39 -14.08 -12.95
C PRO A 59 -1.88 -13.77 -13.16
N TYR A 60 -2.47 -12.92 -12.31
CA TYR A 60 -3.88 -12.53 -12.43
C TYR A 60 -4.19 -11.57 -13.61
N ALA A 61 -3.16 -11.05 -14.29
CA ALA A 61 -3.28 -10.22 -15.50
C ALA A 61 -3.19 -11.05 -16.80
N ARG A 62 -3.01 -12.37 -16.69
CA ARG A 62 -2.95 -13.32 -17.81
C ARG A 62 -4.31 -13.96 -18.05
N PRO A 63 -4.66 -14.32 -19.29
CA PRO A 63 -5.82 -15.16 -19.59
C PRO A 63 -5.81 -16.43 -18.75
N GLY A 64 -6.97 -16.75 -18.13
CA GLY A 64 -7.11 -17.89 -17.22
C GLY A 64 -6.55 -17.69 -15.82
N GLY A 65 -5.76 -16.65 -15.57
CA GLY A 65 -5.19 -16.36 -14.25
C GLY A 65 -6.25 -16.18 -13.16
N PRO A 66 -7.24 -15.27 -13.35
CA PRO A 66 -8.32 -15.10 -12.39
C PRO A 66 -9.14 -16.38 -12.17
N ALA A 67 -9.34 -17.19 -13.20
CA ALA A 67 -10.06 -18.46 -13.08
C ALA A 67 -9.29 -19.45 -12.17
N ALA A 68 -7.97 -19.52 -12.30
CA ALA A 68 -7.10 -20.35 -11.45
C ALA A 68 -7.13 -19.87 -9.99
N ASP A 69 -7.10 -18.55 -9.76
CA ASP A 69 -7.17 -17.95 -8.43
C ASP A 69 -8.52 -18.24 -7.75
N LEU A 70 -9.61 -18.11 -8.50
CA LEU A 70 -10.96 -18.43 -8.03
C LEU A 70 -11.15 -19.94 -7.77
N ALA A 71 -10.53 -20.81 -8.58
CA ALA A 71 -10.57 -22.26 -8.34
C ALA A 71 -9.86 -22.62 -7.03
N TRP A 72 -8.71 -22.04 -6.76
CA TRP A 72 -8.01 -22.18 -5.50
C TRP A 72 -8.86 -21.71 -4.30
N ALA A 73 -9.45 -20.51 -4.39
CA ALA A 73 -10.30 -19.96 -3.34
C ALA A 73 -11.52 -20.83 -3.04
N ARG A 74 -12.18 -21.36 -4.09
CA ARG A 74 -13.31 -22.30 -3.96
C ARG A 74 -12.92 -23.56 -3.20
N ALA A 75 -11.77 -24.14 -3.53
CA ALA A 75 -11.26 -25.34 -2.83
C ALA A 75 -11.03 -25.06 -1.34
N ARG A 76 -10.35 -23.95 -1.00
CA ARG A 76 -10.09 -23.57 0.40
C ARG A 76 -11.36 -23.27 1.18
N LEU A 77 -12.32 -22.58 0.58
CA LEU A 77 -13.62 -22.33 1.22
C LEU A 77 -14.42 -23.63 1.45
N ALA A 78 -14.41 -24.56 0.49
CA ALA A 78 -15.07 -25.85 0.65
C ALA A 78 -14.45 -26.66 1.79
N GLU A 79 -13.12 -26.73 1.89
CA GLU A 79 -12.39 -27.38 2.99
C GLU A 79 -12.69 -26.76 4.36
N ALA A 80 -12.91 -25.43 4.40
CA ALA A 80 -13.29 -24.70 5.61
C ALA A 80 -14.80 -24.81 5.94
N GLY A 81 -15.58 -25.61 5.19
CA GLY A 81 -17.02 -25.73 5.38
C GLY A 81 -17.84 -24.49 4.98
N LYS A 82 -17.26 -23.61 4.16
CA LYS A 82 -17.86 -22.35 3.69
C LYS A 82 -18.00 -22.33 2.16
N PRO A 83 -18.76 -23.28 1.53
CA PRO A 83 -18.88 -23.30 0.07
C PRO A 83 -19.51 -22.02 -0.47
N LEU A 84 -19.18 -21.69 -1.71
CA LEU A 84 -19.79 -20.54 -2.40
C LEU A 84 -21.32 -20.73 -2.50
N THR A 85 -22.04 -19.64 -2.25
CA THR A 85 -23.52 -19.57 -2.37
C THR A 85 -23.98 -18.73 -3.58
N GLY A 86 -23.03 -18.11 -4.29
CA GLY A 86 -23.31 -17.30 -5.47
C GLY A 86 -22.04 -17.06 -6.29
N PRO A 87 -22.15 -16.35 -7.42
CA PRO A 87 -21.02 -16.06 -8.28
C PRO A 87 -20.04 -15.10 -7.61
N PRO A 88 -18.72 -15.33 -7.74
CA PRO A 88 -17.68 -14.35 -7.38
C PRO A 88 -17.85 -13.03 -8.13
N ALA A 89 -17.55 -11.92 -7.48
CA ALA A 89 -17.61 -10.59 -8.08
C ALA A 89 -16.22 -9.93 -8.04
N GLN A 90 -15.68 -9.58 -9.21
CA GLN A 90 -14.45 -8.78 -9.29
C GLN A 90 -14.75 -7.35 -8.85
N VAL A 91 -14.11 -6.92 -7.77
CA VAL A 91 -14.29 -5.58 -7.18
C VAL A 91 -13.26 -4.61 -7.76
N ARG A 92 -12.01 -5.06 -7.83
CA ARG A 92 -10.89 -4.27 -8.36
C ARG A 92 -9.85 -5.20 -8.97
N THR A 93 -9.23 -4.75 -10.06
CA THR A 93 -8.02 -5.34 -10.63
C THR A 93 -7.16 -4.23 -11.19
N TRP A 94 -5.88 -4.27 -10.89
CA TRP A 94 -4.85 -3.37 -11.37
C TRP A 94 -3.47 -3.96 -11.07
N ASN A 95 -2.41 -3.20 -11.30
CA ASN A 95 -1.02 -3.68 -11.18
C ASN A 95 -0.55 -4.00 -9.75
N LEU A 96 -1.29 -3.64 -8.71
CA LEU A 96 -0.92 -3.93 -7.30
C LEU A 96 -1.83 -4.94 -6.62
N SER A 97 -3.00 -5.27 -7.19
CA SER A 97 -3.87 -6.33 -6.66
C SER A 97 -5.00 -6.73 -7.61
N SER A 98 -5.50 -7.96 -7.43
CA SER A 98 -6.80 -8.41 -7.90
C SER A 98 -7.66 -8.77 -6.70
N LEU A 99 -8.82 -8.12 -6.56
CA LEU A 99 -9.70 -8.23 -5.40
C LEU A 99 -11.08 -8.76 -5.82
N TRP A 100 -11.52 -9.83 -5.18
CA TRP A 100 -12.79 -10.51 -5.45
C TRP A 100 -13.61 -10.67 -4.18
N ARG A 101 -14.89 -10.38 -4.27
CA ARG A 101 -15.86 -10.73 -3.23
C ARG A 101 -16.49 -12.09 -3.55
N LEU A 102 -16.51 -12.96 -2.55
CA LEU A 102 -16.94 -14.35 -2.65
C LEU A 102 -18.13 -14.56 -1.72
N PRO A 103 -19.39 -14.59 -2.25
CA PRO A 103 -20.53 -14.98 -1.45
C PRO A 103 -20.38 -16.43 -0.99
N CYS A 104 -20.39 -16.71 0.30
CA CYS A 104 -20.25 -18.05 0.83
C CYS A 104 -21.14 -18.30 2.06
N ALA A 105 -21.31 -19.58 2.43
CA ALA A 105 -22.10 -19.97 3.59
C ALA A 105 -21.49 -19.39 4.88
N GLY A 106 -22.32 -18.84 5.74
CA GLY A 106 -21.89 -18.27 7.02
C GLY A 106 -21.22 -16.90 6.92
N GLY A 107 -21.48 -16.14 5.84
CA GLY A 107 -20.96 -14.80 5.58
C GLY A 107 -20.14 -14.71 4.30
N GLY A 108 -19.67 -13.51 3.94
CA GLY A 108 -18.81 -13.30 2.77
C GLY A 108 -17.35 -13.69 3.02
N ALA A 109 -16.58 -13.79 1.94
CA ALA A 109 -15.13 -13.85 1.98
C ALA A 109 -14.55 -12.97 0.86
N TRP A 110 -13.27 -12.65 0.98
CA TRP A 110 -12.52 -11.87 0.02
C TRP A 110 -11.29 -12.63 -0.44
N LEU A 111 -11.10 -12.72 -1.74
CA LEU A 111 -9.84 -13.16 -2.32
C LEU A 111 -9.06 -11.93 -2.75
N LYS A 112 -7.90 -11.73 -2.15
CA LYS A 112 -6.89 -10.74 -2.56
C LYS A 112 -5.71 -11.48 -3.17
N VAL A 113 -5.36 -11.12 -4.39
CA VAL A 113 -4.15 -11.63 -5.07
C VAL A 113 -3.25 -10.44 -5.33
N VAL A 114 -2.03 -10.49 -4.85
CA VAL A 114 -1.05 -9.40 -4.93
C VAL A 114 0.11 -9.76 -5.85
N PRO A 115 0.90 -8.78 -6.33
CA PRO A 115 2.15 -9.05 -6.99
C PRO A 115 3.13 -9.82 -6.09
N PRO A 116 4.14 -10.52 -6.67
CA PRO A 116 5.16 -11.25 -5.88
C PRO A 116 5.89 -10.37 -4.85
N PHE A 117 6.07 -9.09 -5.15
CA PHE A 117 6.74 -8.16 -4.24
C PHE A 117 5.90 -7.74 -3.02
N PHE A 118 4.61 -8.12 -2.98
CA PHE A 118 3.71 -7.97 -1.84
C PHE A 118 3.33 -9.32 -1.21
N ALA A 119 3.93 -10.43 -1.66
CA ALA A 119 3.57 -11.77 -1.18
C ALA A 119 3.76 -11.98 0.33
N HIS A 120 4.54 -11.12 0.99
CA HIS A 120 4.71 -11.10 2.45
C HIS A 120 3.42 -10.73 3.19
N GLU A 121 2.46 -10.04 2.56
CA GLU A 121 1.20 -9.60 3.20
C GLU A 121 0.45 -10.78 3.86
N GLY A 122 0.24 -11.87 3.14
CA GLY A 122 -0.44 -13.04 3.70
C GLY A 122 0.31 -13.70 4.85
N ALA A 123 1.65 -13.67 4.84
CA ALA A 123 2.47 -14.18 5.93
C ALA A 123 2.40 -13.26 7.16
N LEU A 124 2.40 -11.95 6.94
CA LEU A 124 2.26 -10.96 8.00
C LEU A 124 0.87 -11.04 8.66
N LEU A 125 -0.21 -11.18 7.89
CA LEU A 125 -1.56 -11.38 8.46
C LEU A 125 -1.64 -12.63 9.33
N ALA A 126 -0.97 -13.72 8.95
CA ALA A 126 -0.89 -14.92 9.79
C ALA A 126 -0.09 -14.67 11.08
N HIS A 127 0.98 -13.89 11.02
CA HIS A 127 1.79 -13.49 12.18
C HIS A 127 1.02 -12.61 13.16
N LEU A 128 0.19 -11.70 12.64
CA LEU A 128 -0.64 -10.76 13.40
C LEU A 128 -2.03 -11.33 13.77
N ALA A 129 -2.24 -12.64 13.61
CA ALA A 129 -3.54 -13.27 13.85
C ALA A 129 -4.05 -12.99 15.28
N GLY A 130 -5.33 -12.63 15.39
CA GLY A 130 -5.96 -12.23 16.64
C GLY A 130 -5.81 -10.75 16.99
N GLY A 131 -5.00 -10.00 16.23
CA GLY A 131 -4.92 -8.54 16.29
C GLY A 131 -5.98 -7.84 15.44
N PRO A 132 -5.91 -6.51 15.33
CA PRO A 132 -6.86 -5.69 14.59
C PRO A 132 -6.63 -5.72 13.06
N THR A 133 -6.45 -6.92 12.51
CA THR A 133 -6.15 -7.19 11.11
C THR A 133 -7.21 -8.11 10.50
N PRO A 134 -7.35 -8.17 9.16
CA PRO A 134 -8.26 -9.09 8.52
C PRO A 134 -8.03 -10.54 8.97
N THR A 135 -9.10 -11.25 9.28
CA THR A 135 -9.01 -12.68 9.59
C THR A 135 -8.62 -13.46 8.35
N LEU A 136 -7.46 -14.06 8.36
CA LEU A 136 -6.94 -14.89 7.28
C LEU A 136 -7.58 -16.28 7.34
N LEU A 137 -8.30 -16.68 6.29
CA LEU A 137 -8.90 -18.01 6.15
C LEU A 137 -7.93 -19.01 5.51
N ALA A 138 -7.20 -18.58 4.49
CA ALA A 138 -6.15 -19.36 3.83
C ALA A 138 -5.17 -18.44 3.10
N ARG A 139 -3.95 -18.94 2.81
CA ARG A 139 -2.97 -18.26 1.98
C ARG A 139 -2.16 -19.24 1.14
N ASP A 140 -1.65 -18.76 0.00
CA ASP A 140 -0.74 -19.50 -0.87
C ASP A 140 0.07 -18.51 -1.70
N GLY A 141 1.32 -18.29 -1.34
CA GLY A 141 2.16 -17.27 -1.97
C GLY A 141 1.46 -15.90 -1.99
N PRO A 142 1.16 -15.36 -3.19
CA PRO A 142 0.54 -14.05 -3.35
C PRO A 142 -0.98 -14.04 -3.08
N ARG A 143 -1.60 -15.18 -2.84
CA ARG A 143 -3.05 -15.32 -2.57
C ARG A 143 -3.34 -15.23 -1.09
N ALA A 144 -4.29 -14.39 -0.71
CA ALA A 144 -4.87 -14.33 0.62
C ALA A 144 -6.39 -14.44 0.53
N LEU A 145 -6.96 -15.40 1.26
CA LEU A 145 -8.41 -15.55 1.44
C LEU A 145 -8.77 -15.01 2.82
N LEU A 146 -9.58 -13.96 2.85
CA LEU A 146 -9.91 -13.19 4.05
C LEU A 146 -11.39 -13.35 4.37
N ALA A 147 -11.73 -13.35 5.65
CA ALA A 147 -13.12 -13.26 6.07
C ALA A 147 -13.73 -11.90 5.72
N GLU A 148 -15.05 -11.84 5.54
CA GLU A 148 -15.78 -10.57 5.46
C GLU A 148 -15.57 -9.79 6.75
N ILE A 149 -15.30 -8.49 6.63
CA ILE A 149 -15.15 -7.59 7.77
C ILE A 149 -16.43 -6.78 7.90
N GLU A 150 -17.04 -6.85 9.06
CA GLU A 150 -18.23 -6.06 9.36
C GLU A 150 -17.92 -4.56 9.49
N GLY A 151 -18.96 -3.73 9.39
CA GLY A 151 -18.82 -2.29 9.54
C GLY A 151 -18.69 -1.53 8.22
N GLU A 152 -18.16 -0.32 8.30
CA GLU A 152 -18.08 0.66 7.21
C GLU A 152 -16.63 1.00 6.90
N ASP A 153 -16.39 1.46 5.66
CA ASP A 153 -15.09 2.02 5.28
C ASP A 153 -14.95 3.42 5.90
N LEU A 154 -13.81 3.70 6.55
CA LEU A 154 -13.65 4.87 7.41
C LEU A 154 -12.89 6.04 6.75
N TYR A 155 -13.08 6.25 5.43
CA TYR A 155 -12.48 7.40 4.73
C TYR A 155 -12.77 8.73 5.45
N GLU A 156 -14.01 8.94 5.87
CA GLU A 156 -14.49 10.15 6.55
C GLU A 156 -14.52 9.99 8.09
N ALA A 157 -13.49 9.33 8.64
CA ALA A 157 -13.40 9.10 10.08
C ALA A 157 -13.45 10.39 10.90
N THR A 158 -14.13 10.34 12.04
CA THR A 158 -14.14 11.41 13.04
C THR A 158 -12.78 11.56 13.74
N LEU A 159 -12.55 12.67 14.43
CA LEU A 159 -11.35 12.86 15.25
C LEU A 159 -11.17 11.74 16.29
N ALA A 160 -12.27 11.30 16.92
CA ALA A 160 -12.25 10.22 17.91
C ALA A 160 -11.82 8.89 17.29
N GLN A 161 -12.36 8.56 16.11
CA GLN A 161 -11.95 7.34 15.38
C GLN A 161 -10.49 7.42 14.92
N ARG A 162 -10.02 8.57 14.39
CA ARG A 162 -8.61 8.75 14.02
C ARG A 162 -7.67 8.60 15.21
N LYS A 163 -8.05 9.07 16.40
CA LYS A 163 -7.28 8.82 17.62
C LYS A 163 -7.23 7.33 17.99
N ALA A 164 -8.36 6.63 17.88
CA ALA A 164 -8.42 5.19 18.11
C ALA A 164 -7.54 4.41 17.10
N MET A 165 -7.49 4.84 15.83
CA MET A 165 -6.58 4.27 14.82
C MET A 165 -5.10 4.43 15.21
N ILE A 166 -4.73 5.61 15.71
CA ILE A 166 -3.36 5.86 16.20
C ILE A 166 -3.05 4.97 17.41
N GLU A 167 -3.98 4.86 18.37
CA GLU A 167 -3.82 3.99 19.54
C GLU A 167 -3.56 2.55 19.10
N LEU A 168 -4.39 2.03 18.21
CA LEU A 168 -4.30 0.69 17.65
C LEU A 168 -2.94 0.44 16.97
N LEU A 169 -2.50 1.36 16.10
CA LEU A 169 -1.22 1.20 15.42
C LEU A 169 -0.04 1.26 16.39
N VAL A 170 0.01 2.25 17.28
CA VAL A 170 1.12 2.41 18.23
C VAL A 170 1.22 1.21 19.17
N ASP A 171 0.08 0.66 19.61
CA ASP A 171 0.07 -0.52 20.47
C ASP A 171 0.59 -1.76 19.70
N LEU A 172 0.12 -1.97 18.48
CA LEU A 172 0.62 -3.02 17.60
C LEU A 172 2.12 -2.88 17.30
N GLN A 173 2.58 -1.67 16.97
CA GLN A 173 3.99 -1.39 16.72
C GLN A 173 4.84 -1.67 17.96
N ALA A 174 4.39 -1.26 19.15
CA ALA A 174 5.10 -1.52 20.40
C ALA A 174 5.26 -3.01 20.71
N GLU A 175 4.26 -3.83 20.36
CA GLU A 175 4.32 -5.29 20.51
C GLU A 175 5.30 -5.97 19.55
N GLN A 176 5.68 -5.31 18.45
CA GLN A 176 6.56 -5.86 17.43
C GLN A 176 8.03 -5.42 17.57
N THR A 177 8.37 -4.57 18.53
CA THR A 177 9.74 -4.02 18.68
C THR A 177 10.80 -5.09 18.91
N ASP A 178 10.50 -6.12 19.69
CA ASP A 178 11.42 -7.23 19.99
C ASP A 178 11.30 -8.39 18.98
N ARG A 179 10.50 -8.22 17.90
CA ARG A 179 10.20 -9.25 16.91
C ARG A 179 10.75 -8.97 15.52
N ILE A 180 11.75 -8.10 15.42
CA ILE A 180 12.36 -7.70 14.14
C ILE A 180 12.88 -8.91 13.34
N GLY A 181 13.45 -9.90 14.02
CA GLY A 181 13.93 -11.14 13.38
C GLY A 181 12.80 -11.94 12.74
N ASP A 182 11.66 -12.06 13.42
CA ASP A 182 10.46 -12.74 12.91
C ASP A 182 9.93 -12.00 11.68
N LEU A 183 9.79 -10.67 11.77
CA LEU A 183 9.31 -9.83 10.66
C LEU A 183 10.22 -9.94 9.43
N SER A 184 11.55 -9.94 9.63
CA SER A 184 12.51 -10.13 8.53
C SER A 184 12.37 -11.52 7.90
N ALA A 185 12.12 -12.56 8.68
CA ALA A 185 11.91 -13.92 8.19
C ALA A 185 10.62 -14.07 7.35
N LEU A 186 9.63 -13.19 7.53
CA LEU A 186 8.42 -13.12 6.71
C LEU A 186 8.68 -12.47 5.33
N GLY A 187 9.87 -11.89 5.11
CA GLY A 187 10.23 -11.21 3.86
C GLY A 187 9.79 -9.76 3.79
N LEU A 188 9.53 -9.11 4.92
CA LEU A 188 9.20 -7.68 4.93
C LEU A 188 10.39 -6.84 4.46
N PRO A 189 10.14 -5.78 3.67
CA PRO A 189 11.16 -4.80 3.28
C PRO A 189 11.84 -4.16 4.50
N ASP A 190 13.14 -3.94 4.39
CA ASP A 190 13.93 -3.22 5.40
C ASP A 190 13.90 -1.71 5.13
N TRP A 191 13.17 -0.97 5.96
CA TRP A 191 13.10 0.50 5.95
C TRP A 191 13.87 1.13 7.10
N ARG A 192 14.76 0.37 7.76
CA ARG A 192 15.65 0.93 8.78
C ARG A 192 16.66 1.89 8.16
N ALA A 193 17.23 2.72 9.00
CA ALA A 193 17.98 3.91 8.61
C ALA A 193 18.98 3.69 7.45
N GLU A 194 19.87 2.70 7.55
CA GLU A 194 20.92 2.46 6.55
C GLU A 194 20.36 1.94 5.22
N ALA A 195 19.47 0.94 5.28
CA ALA A 195 18.83 0.35 4.10
C ALA A 195 17.99 1.39 3.36
N LEU A 196 17.21 2.19 4.11
CA LEU A 196 16.38 3.23 3.54
C LEU A 196 17.22 4.36 2.92
N ALA A 197 18.33 4.75 3.53
CA ALA A 197 19.24 5.75 2.99
C ALA A 197 19.80 5.32 1.63
N GLY A 198 20.29 4.09 1.52
CA GLY A 198 20.79 3.53 0.25
C GLY A 198 19.71 3.45 -0.82
N ALA A 199 18.49 3.08 -0.46
CA ALA A 199 17.37 3.03 -1.39
C ALA A 199 16.97 4.43 -1.90
N ILE A 200 16.94 5.44 -1.02
CA ILE A 200 16.65 6.83 -1.40
C ILE A 200 17.74 7.38 -2.32
N ASP A 201 19.02 7.16 -2.01
CA ASP A 201 20.15 7.60 -2.85
C ASP A 201 20.07 6.98 -4.25
N SER A 202 19.75 5.69 -4.34
CA SER A 202 19.56 4.98 -5.61
C SER A 202 18.44 5.60 -6.46
N VAL A 203 17.27 5.87 -5.88
CA VAL A 203 16.14 6.49 -6.60
C VAL A 203 16.46 7.94 -6.97
N ALA A 204 17.09 8.69 -6.07
CA ALA A 204 17.53 10.06 -6.34
C ALA A 204 18.44 10.13 -7.58
N GLY A 205 19.42 9.24 -7.69
CA GLY A 205 20.31 9.16 -8.88
C GLY A 205 19.57 8.88 -10.18
N ARG A 206 18.43 8.17 -10.13
CA ARG A 206 17.61 7.83 -11.33
C ARG A 206 16.71 8.96 -11.80
N VAL A 207 16.15 9.76 -10.87
CA VAL A 207 15.11 10.73 -11.19
C VAL A 207 15.55 12.20 -11.04
N ALA A 208 16.77 12.46 -10.53
CA ALA A 208 17.27 13.80 -10.30
C ALA A 208 17.17 14.73 -11.53
N SER A 209 17.46 14.21 -12.72
CA SER A 209 17.38 14.98 -13.98
C SER A 209 15.97 15.45 -14.34
N GLN A 210 14.93 14.88 -13.71
CA GLN A 210 13.52 15.25 -13.91
C GLN A 210 13.08 16.35 -12.94
N LEU A 211 13.89 16.69 -11.94
CA LEU A 211 13.65 17.77 -10.98
C LEU A 211 14.08 19.10 -11.56
N SER A 212 13.56 20.20 -11.01
CA SER A 212 14.05 21.54 -11.32
C SER A 212 15.51 21.72 -10.88
N PRO A 213 16.30 22.64 -11.49
CA PRO A 213 17.67 22.91 -11.05
C PRO A 213 17.77 23.23 -9.54
N ALA A 214 16.85 24.03 -9.01
CA ALA A 214 16.80 24.35 -7.59
C ALA A 214 16.53 23.11 -6.71
N ASP A 215 15.62 22.21 -7.16
CA ASP A 215 15.37 20.96 -6.46
C ASP A 215 16.56 20.00 -6.51
N GLN A 216 17.37 20.04 -7.60
CA GLN A 216 18.60 19.22 -7.68
C GLN A 216 19.65 19.67 -6.66
N ASP A 217 19.82 20.96 -6.46
CA ASP A 217 20.74 21.52 -5.44
C ASP A 217 20.29 21.16 -4.03
N ASP A 218 18.99 21.27 -3.75
CA ASP A 218 18.41 20.88 -2.47
C ASP A 218 18.49 19.36 -2.24
N LEU A 219 18.31 18.54 -3.28
CA LEU A 219 18.49 17.09 -3.20
C LEU A 219 19.93 16.75 -2.81
N ALA A 220 20.90 17.37 -3.46
CA ALA A 220 22.32 17.19 -3.13
C ALA A 220 22.63 17.58 -1.66
N SER A 221 22.00 18.66 -1.18
CA SER A 221 22.12 19.10 0.21
C SER A 221 21.45 18.12 1.18
N PHE A 222 20.24 17.68 0.87
CA PHE A 222 19.47 16.70 1.66
C PHE A 222 20.26 15.39 1.82
N LEU A 223 20.78 14.83 0.71
CA LEU A 223 21.55 13.58 0.73
C LEU A 223 22.87 13.72 1.49
N ARG A 224 23.60 14.84 1.35
CA ARG A 224 24.81 15.09 2.16
C ARG A 224 24.51 15.14 3.65
N GLY A 225 23.36 15.69 4.05
CA GLY A 225 22.94 15.80 5.45
C GLY A 225 22.36 14.49 6.03
N PHE A 226 22.13 13.48 5.21
CA PHE A 226 21.40 12.27 5.59
C PHE A 226 22.05 11.51 6.75
N PRO A 227 23.39 11.25 6.77
CA PRO A 227 24.02 10.52 7.88
C PRO A 227 23.82 11.21 9.23
N ALA A 228 23.98 12.54 9.28
CA ALA A 228 23.79 13.30 10.50
C ALA A 228 22.32 13.30 10.95
N ARG A 229 21.38 13.41 10.01
CA ARG A 229 19.94 13.34 10.28
C ARG A 229 19.53 11.96 10.84
N LEU A 230 20.04 10.87 10.27
CA LEU A 230 19.76 9.51 10.74
C LEU A 230 20.37 9.26 12.14
N ALA A 231 21.58 9.77 12.41
CA ALA A 231 22.17 9.69 13.73
C ALA A 231 21.34 10.45 14.79
N GLN A 232 20.84 11.65 14.45
CA GLN A 232 19.94 12.39 15.33
C GLN A 232 18.61 11.65 15.53
N LEU A 233 18.04 11.07 14.48
CA LEU A 233 16.80 10.27 14.55
C LEU A 233 16.98 9.06 15.49
N ALA A 234 18.09 8.33 15.37
CA ALA A 234 18.42 7.24 16.27
C ALA A 234 18.54 7.72 17.74
N GLY A 235 19.13 8.91 17.95
CA GLY A 235 19.23 9.56 19.26
C GLY A 235 17.89 9.94 19.88
N CYS A 236 16.79 9.98 19.11
CA CYS A 236 15.43 10.23 19.64
C CYS A 236 14.86 9.04 20.43
N GLY A 237 15.48 7.87 20.42
CA GLY A 237 15.14 6.75 21.29
C GLY A 237 13.81 6.02 20.94
N LEU A 238 13.29 6.19 19.72
CA LEU A 238 12.19 5.36 19.23
C LEU A 238 12.76 4.09 18.60
N PRO A 239 12.27 2.88 18.98
CA PRO A 239 12.76 1.63 18.42
C PRO A 239 12.25 1.42 16.98
N ASP A 240 13.04 0.72 16.15
CA ASP A 240 12.53 0.16 14.92
C ASP A 240 11.48 -0.91 15.21
N THR A 241 10.48 -1.00 14.34
CA THR A 241 9.35 -1.91 14.51
C THR A 241 8.67 -2.20 13.18
N LEU A 242 7.50 -2.85 13.23
CA LEU A 242 6.60 -2.99 12.10
C LEU A 242 6.09 -1.60 11.65
N VAL A 243 6.22 -1.32 10.37
CA VAL A 243 5.64 -0.15 9.69
C VAL A 243 4.55 -0.66 8.77
N HIS A 244 3.36 -0.06 8.82
CA HIS A 244 2.26 -0.41 7.91
C HIS A 244 2.55 0.05 6.47
N GLY A 245 3.14 1.23 6.33
CA GLY A 245 3.63 1.75 5.06
C GLY A 245 2.66 2.59 4.26
N ASP A 246 1.35 2.34 4.35
CA ASP A 246 0.27 3.16 3.79
C ASP A 246 -0.83 3.40 4.84
N PHE A 247 -0.43 3.85 6.02
CA PHE A 247 -1.34 4.05 7.14
C PHE A 247 -2.21 5.28 6.96
N HIS A 248 -3.52 5.10 6.77
CA HIS A 248 -4.51 6.17 6.68
C HIS A 248 -5.93 5.66 6.95
N SER A 249 -6.87 6.57 7.24
CA SER A 249 -8.24 6.22 7.60
C SER A 249 -9.00 5.42 6.52
N GLY A 250 -8.65 5.57 5.25
CA GLY A 250 -9.23 4.78 4.16
C GLY A 250 -8.81 3.30 4.14
N ASN A 251 -7.77 2.93 4.88
CA ASN A 251 -7.36 1.54 5.07
C ASN A 251 -7.94 0.95 6.37
N PHE A 252 -9.01 1.54 6.89
CA PHE A 252 -9.74 1.01 8.02
C PHE A 252 -11.18 0.67 7.67
N ARG A 253 -11.65 -0.43 8.23
CA ARG A 253 -13.04 -0.85 8.22
C ARG A 253 -13.49 -1.21 9.63
N GLY A 254 -14.73 -0.86 10.00
CA GLY A 254 -15.25 -1.17 11.33
C GLY A 254 -16.37 -0.24 11.77
N ARG A 255 -16.67 -0.27 13.08
CA ARG A 255 -17.62 0.62 13.75
C ARG A 255 -17.04 1.07 15.07
N ASP A 256 -17.25 2.32 15.43
CA ASP A 256 -16.81 2.91 16.70
C ASP A 256 -15.32 2.62 17.00
N ARG A 257 -15.04 1.73 17.93
CA ARG A 257 -13.69 1.28 18.32
C ARG A 257 -13.35 -0.12 17.84
N ASP A 258 -14.28 -0.83 17.24
CA ASP A 258 -14.01 -2.11 16.61
C ASP A 258 -13.49 -1.86 15.18
N LEU A 259 -12.18 -1.72 15.08
CA LEU A 259 -11.45 -1.27 13.92
C LEU A 259 -10.56 -2.39 13.38
N THR A 260 -10.62 -2.63 12.08
CA THR A 260 -9.73 -3.53 11.36
C THR A 260 -8.87 -2.71 10.40
N LEU A 261 -7.54 -2.83 10.51
CA LEU A 261 -6.56 -2.19 9.62
C LEU A 261 -6.26 -3.10 8.44
N LEU A 262 -6.48 -2.59 7.24
CA LEU A 262 -6.41 -3.28 5.95
C LEU A 262 -5.12 -2.94 5.20
N ASP A 263 -4.85 -3.68 4.12
CA ASP A 263 -3.86 -3.35 3.07
C ASP A 263 -2.42 -3.26 3.57
N TRP A 264 -1.89 -4.41 3.98
CA TRP A 264 -0.56 -4.58 4.56
C TRP A 264 0.55 -4.82 3.51
N GLY A 265 0.26 -4.60 2.21
CA GLY A 265 1.22 -4.83 1.12
C GLY A 265 2.47 -3.95 1.20
N ASP A 266 2.33 -2.69 1.66
CA ASP A 266 3.44 -1.73 1.79
C ASP A 266 4.21 -1.84 3.12
N SER A 267 3.90 -2.86 3.93
CA SER A 267 4.52 -3.05 5.23
C SER A 267 6.02 -3.30 5.15
N GLY A 268 6.71 -2.91 6.20
CA GLY A 268 8.14 -3.11 6.32
C GLY A 268 8.63 -2.96 7.76
N ILE A 269 9.94 -2.94 7.94
CA ILE A 269 10.59 -2.79 9.23
C ILE A 269 11.32 -1.46 9.27
N GLY A 270 11.03 -0.60 10.25
CA GLY A 270 11.70 0.69 10.36
C GLY A 270 11.18 1.55 11.49
N ASN A 271 11.50 2.83 11.44
CA ASN A 271 11.05 3.79 12.45
C ASN A 271 9.52 3.91 12.43
N PRO A 272 8.83 3.80 13.56
CA PRO A 272 7.35 3.81 13.64
C PRO A 272 6.70 5.07 13.08
N LEU A 273 7.40 6.21 13.09
CA LEU A 273 6.86 7.47 12.60
C LEU A 273 6.86 7.61 11.08
N LEU A 274 7.35 6.60 10.33
CA LEU A 274 7.15 6.53 8.88
C LEU A 274 5.66 6.51 8.51
N ASP A 275 4.81 5.94 9.37
CA ASP A 275 3.36 5.91 9.17
C ASP A 275 2.65 7.22 9.51
N GLN A 276 3.26 8.08 10.35
CA GLN A 276 2.62 9.30 10.83
C GLN A 276 2.39 10.31 9.70
N ALA A 277 3.35 10.48 8.80
CA ALA A 277 3.29 11.49 7.74
C ALA A 277 2.07 11.26 6.82
N ALA A 278 1.90 10.04 6.31
CA ALA A 278 0.80 9.68 5.42
C ALA A 278 -0.57 9.85 6.09
N PHE A 279 -0.66 9.53 7.38
CA PHE A 279 -1.89 9.68 8.15
C PHE A 279 -2.30 11.15 8.36
N LEU A 280 -1.34 11.98 8.73
CA LEU A 280 -1.58 13.41 8.97
C LEU A 280 -1.89 14.18 7.69
N ASP A 281 -1.27 13.81 6.58
CA ASP A 281 -1.51 14.42 5.27
C ASP A 281 -2.95 14.23 4.75
N ARG A 282 -3.57 13.12 5.13
CA ARG A 282 -4.96 12.79 4.75
C ARG A 282 -5.99 13.18 5.81
N ALA A 283 -5.54 13.78 6.91
CA ALA A 283 -6.42 14.29 7.95
C ALA A 283 -6.95 15.68 7.60
N PRO A 284 -8.20 16.04 7.99
CA PRO A 284 -8.68 17.42 7.89
C PRO A 284 -7.74 18.38 8.63
N ALA A 285 -7.47 19.55 8.04
CA ALA A 285 -6.50 20.52 8.56
C ALA A 285 -6.70 20.85 10.05
N GLY A 286 -7.95 21.02 10.49
CA GLY A 286 -8.27 21.28 11.90
C GLY A 286 -8.02 20.12 12.87
N GLN A 287 -7.75 18.91 12.34
CA GLN A 287 -7.46 17.72 13.14
C GLN A 287 -5.97 17.39 13.24
N VAL A 288 -5.12 17.98 12.40
CA VAL A 288 -3.69 17.63 12.30
C VAL A 288 -2.96 17.83 13.63
N LEU A 289 -3.11 18.98 14.28
CA LEU A 289 -2.44 19.25 15.57
C LEU A 289 -2.92 18.31 16.69
N PRO A 290 -4.23 18.13 16.93
CA PRO A 290 -4.71 17.17 17.93
C PRO A 290 -4.27 15.72 17.68
N LEU A 291 -4.14 15.29 16.41
CA LEU A 291 -3.68 13.95 16.06
C LEU A 291 -2.17 13.80 16.26
N ARG A 292 -1.37 14.82 15.90
CA ARG A 292 0.08 14.86 16.15
C ARG A 292 0.39 14.78 17.64
N ASP A 293 -0.32 15.58 18.46
CA ASP A 293 -0.16 15.55 19.91
C ASP A 293 -0.52 14.19 20.49
N HIS A 294 -1.62 13.60 20.02
CA HIS A 294 -2.04 12.28 20.45
C HIS A 294 -1.00 11.20 20.11
N TRP A 295 -0.42 11.23 18.91
CA TRP A 295 0.63 10.30 18.49
C TRP A 295 1.90 10.43 19.35
N ARG A 296 2.33 11.68 19.60
CA ARG A 296 3.44 11.98 20.52
C ARG A 296 3.22 11.38 21.90
N ASP A 297 2.03 11.60 22.47
CA ASP A 297 1.72 11.17 23.82
C ASP A 297 1.63 9.64 23.93
N ARG A 298 1.13 8.97 22.91
CA ARG A 298 1.10 7.51 22.83
C ARG A 298 2.52 6.93 22.79
N TRP A 299 3.42 7.47 21.96
CA TRP A 299 4.80 7.01 21.91
C TRP A 299 5.58 7.34 23.19
N ARG A 300 5.38 8.49 23.80
CA ARG A 300 5.98 8.81 25.12
C ARG A 300 5.55 7.82 26.20
N ALA A 301 4.31 7.35 26.17
CA ALA A 301 3.83 6.33 27.10
C ALA A 301 4.51 4.97 26.88
N ARG A 302 4.84 4.60 25.65
CA ARG A 302 5.49 3.32 25.30
C ARG A 302 7.03 3.39 25.39
N ALA A 303 7.62 4.53 25.12
CA ALA A 303 9.05 4.80 25.18
C ALA A 303 9.32 6.11 25.96
N PRO A 304 9.31 6.09 27.32
CA PRO A 304 9.31 7.31 28.15
C PRO A 304 10.55 8.20 27.98
N HIS A 305 11.66 7.62 27.54
CA HIS A 305 12.93 8.35 27.30
C HIS A 305 13.10 8.84 25.86
N SER A 306 12.11 8.64 25.00
CA SER A 306 12.14 9.05 23.59
C SER A 306 11.74 10.51 23.42
N ASP A 307 12.19 11.09 22.28
CA ASP A 307 11.71 12.39 21.78
C ASP A 307 10.91 12.21 20.48
N PRO A 308 9.62 11.87 20.56
CA PRO A 308 8.78 11.70 19.38
C PRO A 308 8.56 13.00 18.59
N VAL A 309 8.74 14.18 19.22
CA VAL A 309 8.58 15.48 18.54
C VAL A 309 9.73 15.74 17.58
N LEU A 310 10.96 15.58 18.09
CA LEU A 310 12.16 15.71 17.25
C LEU A 310 12.19 14.62 16.19
N ALA A 311 11.88 13.38 16.56
CA ALA A 311 11.82 12.26 15.62
C ALA A 311 10.84 12.51 14.48
N ALA A 312 9.61 12.98 14.77
CA ALA A 312 8.60 13.28 13.76
C ALA A 312 9.07 14.37 12.77
N ARG A 313 9.77 15.39 13.25
CA ARG A 313 10.39 16.41 12.39
C ARG A 313 11.48 15.82 11.51
N LEU A 314 12.40 15.07 12.08
CA LEU A 314 13.52 14.49 11.33
C LEU A 314 13.09 13.47 10.30
N ILE A 315 12.06 12.66 10.59
CA ILE A 315 11.58 11.60 9.71
C ILE A 315 10.70 12.12 8.57
N ALA A 316 10.04 13.26 8.68
CA ALA A 316 9.04 13.73 7.73
C ALA A 316 9.55 13.80 6.27
N PRO A 317 10.71 14.42 5.94
CA PRO A 317 11.22 14.41 4.57
C PRO A 317 11.70 13.01 4.15
N ILE A 318 12.18 12.18 5.08
CA ILE A 318 12.58 10.79 4.82
C ILE A 318 11.36 9.94 4.46
N ALA A 319 10.25 10.09 5.18
CA ALA A 319 9.01 9.38 4.90
C ALA A 319 8.45 9.72 3.50
N ALA A 320 8.53 10.98 3.09
CA ALA A 320 8.16 11.38 1.74
C ALA A 320 9.12 10.80 0.68
N ALA A 321 10.45 10.84 0.92
CA ALA A 321 11.43 10.25 0.01
C ALA A 321 11.29 8.72 -0.08
N ARG A 322 10.89 8.03 1.00
CA ARG A 322 10.56 6.60 0.98
C ARG A 322 9.41 6.31 0.00
N GLN A 323 8.41 7.16 -0.13
CA GLN A 323 7.35 6.95 -1.12
C GLN A 323 7.91 6.93 -2.55
N ALA A 324 8.91 7.78 -2.86
CA ALA A 324 9.58 7.72 -4.16
C ALA A 324 10.25 6.35 -4.39
N VAL A 325 10.85 5.75 -3.35
CA VAL A 325 11.43 4.40 -3.43
C VAL A 325 10.37 3.34 -3.71
N ILE A 326 9.22 3.40 -3.02
CA ILE A 326 8.12 2.46 -3.20
C ILE A 326 7.60 2.52 -4.63
N TYR A 327 7.26 3.70 -5.13
CA TYR A 327 6.72 3.88 -6.49
C TYR A 327 7.74 3.54 -7.58
N GLN A 328 9.02 3.84 -7.38
CA GLN A 328 10.05 3.38 -8.30
C GLN A 328 10.15 1.84 -8.30
N GLY A 329 10.03 1.24 -7.12
CA GLY A 329 9.99 -0.21 -6.98
C GLY A 329 8.77 -0.85 -7.66
N PHE A 330 7.63 -0.16 -7.78
CA PHE A 330 6.50 -0.61 -8.58
C PHE A 330 6.84 -0.58 -10.07
N LEU A 331 7.33 0.56 -10.57
CA LEU A 331 7.71 0.72 -11.99
C LEU A 331 8.75 -0.32 -12.44
N ASP A 332 9.65 -0.71 -11.56
CA ASP A 332 10.69 -1.70 -11.87
C ASP A 332 10.14 -3.14 -11.96
N ARG A 333 8.92 -3.40 -11.44
CA ARG A 333 8.37 -4.76 -11.26
C ARG A 333 6.98 -4.95 -11.87
N ILE A 334 6.46 -3.97 -12.60
CA ILE A 334 5.23 -4.06 -13.39
C ILE A 334 5.53 -3.89 -14.87
N GLU A 335 4.67 -4.42 -15.75
CA GLU A 335 4.85 -4.28 -17.19
C GLU A 335 4.64 -2.82 -17.66
N PRO A 336 5.31 -2.37 -18.74
CA PRO A 336 5.28 -0.96 -19.17
C PRO A 336 3.90 -0.40 -19.49
N SER A 337 2.93 -1.24 -19.91
CA SER A 337 1.55 -0.83 -20.15
C SER A 337 0.86 -0.30 -18.90
N GLU A 338 1.30 -0.75 -17.71
CA GLU A 338 0.77 -0.35 -16.40
C GLU A 338 1.49 0.87 -15.79
N HIS A 339 2.61 1.33 -16.39
CA HIS A 339 3.38 2.49 -15.91
C HIS A 339 2.57 3.79 -15.81
N PRO A 340 1.54 4.07 -16.63
CA PRO A 340 0.73 5.28 -16.47
C PRO A 340 0.12 5.44 -15.07
N TYR A 341 -0.04 4.36 -14.31
CA TYR A 341 -0.51 4.46 -12.92
C TYR A 341 0.47 5.16 -11.97
N HIS A 342 1.80 5.05 -12.22
CA HIS A 342 2.83 5.43 -11.24
C HIS A 342 4.00 6.23 -11.81
N ARG A 343 4.05 6.47 -13.12
CA ARG A 343 5.23 7.05 -13.81
C ARG A 343 5.73 8.35 -13.20
N ALA A 344 4.82 9.21 -12.75
CA ALA A 344 5.18 10.52 -12.21
C ALA A 344 5.53 10.48 -10.70
N ASP A 345 5.12 9.44 -9.99
CA ASP A 345 5.14 9.42 -8.52
C ASP A 345 6.55 9.51 -7.92
N PRO A 346 7.59 8.81 -8.44
CA PRO A 346 8.92 8.91 -7.84
C PRO A 346 9.45 10.35 -7.81
N THR A 347 9.30 11.09 -8.91
CA THR A 347 9.73 12.49 -9.01
C THR A 347 8.89 13.41 -8.14
N LEU A 348 7.56 13.22 -8.12
CA LEU A 348 6.64 14.02 -7.30
C LEU A 348 6.91 13.85 -5.81
N TRP A 349 7.13 12.61 -5.35
CA TRP A 349 7.41 12.34 -3.94
C TRP A 349 8.80 12.84 -3.51
N LEU A 350 9.78 12.78 -4.40
CA LEU A 350 11.09 13.37 -4.11
C LEU A 350 11.01 14.90 -4.00
N ALA A 351 10.32 15.57 -4.93
CA ALA A 351 10.08 17.02 -4.86
C ALA A 351 9.33 17.41 -3.57
N ARG A 352 8.35 16.58 -3.14
CA ARG A 352 7.65 16.78 -1.87
C ARG A 352 8.60 16.65 -0.66
N ALA A 353 9.48 15.65 -0.66
CA ALA A 353 10.49 15.49 0.38
C ALA A 353 11.36 16.75 0.53
N LEU A 354 11.79 17.32 -0.61
CA LEU A 354 12.58 18.55 -0.62
C LEU A 354 11.77 19.77 -0.13
N THR A 355 10.49 19.84 -0.46
CA THR A 355 9.61 20.89 0.07
C THR A 355 9.52 20.84 1.60
N ILE A 356 9.37 19.64 2.18
CA ILE A 356 9.35 19.44 3.63
C ILE A 356 10.72 19.79 4.22
N PHE A 357 11.81 19.37 3.59
CA PHE A 357 13.17 19.65 4.04
C PHE A 357 13.48 21.16 4.12
N ARG A 358 13.05 21.95 3.11
CA ARG A 358 13.19 23.41 3.13
C ARG A 358 12.45 24.08 4.30
N GLN A 359 11.26 23.58 4.61
CA GLN A 359 10.43 24.14 5.70
C GLN A 359 11.03 23.92 7.09
N GLU A 360 11.97 22.99 7.24
CA GLU A 360 12.68 22.74 8.49
C GLU A 360 13.89 23.66 8.68
N SER A 361 14.48 24.14 7.60
CA SER A 361 15.58 25.10 7.65
C SER A 361 15.01 26.49 7.95
N PRO A 362 15.32 27.13 9.09
CA PRO A 362 14.92 28.51 9.29
C PRO A 362 15.52 29.33 8.15
N SER A 363 14.69 30.15 7.50
CA SER A 363 15.16 31.15 6.54
C SER A 363 16.26 31.97 7.20
N SER A 364 17.48 31.90 6.65
CA SER A 364 18.67 32.66 7.10
C SER A 364 18.44 34.13 6.89
#